data_c4ebd4f5ab697f9f996b852c42837f1a
#
_entry.id   c4ebd4f5ab697f9f996b852c42837f1a
#
_cell.length_a   1.000
_cell.length_b   1.000
_cell.length_c   1.000
_cell.angle_alpha   90.00
_cell.angle_beta   90.00
_cell.angle_gamma   90.00
#
_symmetry.space_group_name_H-M   'P 1'
#
loop_
_entity.id
_entity.type
_entity.pdbx_description
1 polymer ?
#
loop_
_entity_poly.entity_id
_entity_poly.type
_entity_poly.pdbx_seq_one_letter_code
_entity_poly.pdbx_strand_id
1 'polypeptide(L)'
;MRKVLWVMLILIILTTVGGATTYQVMTMDLPGIDALKDYRPSISSRVLDENDDLIDEFFLEDRKMIKIAEVPKLVQYAFVAAEDSRFYQHRGFDLLSIFRAVFKNVEAGKIVQGGSTITQQVAKLMYLTPEKKYVRKLKEAILSYRIDKYLTKDEILNLYLNQIYLGHGTYGIESASIGYFGKSARDLTLPEAALLAGLPKAPTTYSPFLNFNRAK
;
A
#
# COMPACT_ATOMS: atom_id res chain seq x y z
N MET A 1 -23.90 -41.44 12.87
CA MET A 1 -22.97 -41.74 11.77
C MET A 1 -22.78 -40.59 10.80
N ARG A 2 -23.82 -40.04 10.15
CA ARG A 2 -23.66 -38.92 9.15
C ARG A 2 -22.92 -37.69 9.71
N LYS A 3 -23.24 -37.23 10.94
CA LYS A 3 -22.58 -36.07 11.58
C LYS A 3 -21.07 -36.31 11.82
N VAL A 4 -20.69 -37.53 12.23
CA VAL A 4 -19.27 -37.89 12.44
C VAL A 4 -18.51 -37.93 11.11
N LEU A 5 -19.12 -38.44 10.05
CA LEU A 5 -18.54 -38.42 8.72
C LEU A 5 -18.30 -36.98 8.20
N TRP A 6 -19.24 -36.07 8.42
CA TRP A 6 -19.05 -34.65 8.04
C TRP A 6 -17.92 -33.98 8.84
N VAL A 7 -17.83 -34.27 10.16
CA VAL A 7 -16.73 -33.74 10.99
C VAL A 7 -15.39 -34.28 10.53
N MET A 8 -15.29 -35.58 10.23
CA MET A 8 -14.05 -36.18 9.69
C MET A 8 -13.69 -35.57 8.33
N LEU A 9 -14.66 -35.39 7.43
CA LEU A 9 -14.41 -34.76 6.12
C LEU A 9 -13.89 -33.32 6.28
N ILE A 10 -14.48 -32.53 7.16
CA ILE A 10 -14.03 -31.16 7.45
C ILE A 10 -12.60 -31.16 8.01
N LEU A 11 -12.27 -32.07 8.92
CA LEU A 11 -10.91 -32.20 9.47
C LEU A 11 -9.90 -32.61 8.40
N ILE A 12 -10.24 -33.53 7.51
CA ILE A 12 -9.39 -33.94 6.38
C ILE A 12 -9.16 -32.73 5.44
N ILE A 13 -10.20 -32.00 5.12
CA ILE A 13 -10.07 -30.78 4.28
C ILE A 13 -9.18 -29.75 4.97
N LEU A 14 -9.39 -29.48 6.25
CA LEU A 14 -8.57 -28.52 7.00
C LEU A 14 -7.10 -28.94 7.08
N THR A 15 -6.82 -30.22 7.31
CA THR A 15 -5.43 -30.72 7.37
C THR A 15 -4.76 -30.72 6.00
N THR A 16 -5.47 -31.10 4.93
CA THR A 16 -4.91 -31.07 3.56
C THR A 16 -4.68 -29.64 3.07
N VAL A 17 -5.63 -28.74 3.29
CA VAL A 17 -5.45 -27.31 2.96
C VAL A 17 -4.34 -26.68 3.79
N GLY A 18 -4.30 -26.96 5.10
CA GLY A 18 -3.23 -26.50 6.00
C GLY A 18 -1.85 -27.01 5.57
N GLY A 19 -1.74 -28.31 5.25
CA GLY A 19 -0.49 -28.92 4.77
C GLY A 19 -0.03 -28.33 3.43
N ALA A 20 -0.94 -28.20 2.46
CA ALA A 20 -0.65 -27.62 1.16
C ALA A 20 -0.21 -26.14 1.30
N THR A 21 -0.87 -25.36 2.16
CA THR A 21 -0.50 -23.97 2.41
C THR A 21 0.89 -23.86 3.06
N THR A 22 1.17 -24.72 4.05
CA THR A 22 2.48 -24.77 4.71
C THR A 22 3.58 -25.13 3.73
N TYR A 23 3.34 -26.15 2.87
CA TYR A 23 4.28 -26.53 1.82
C TYR A 23 4.55 -25.38 0.85
N GLN A 24 3.51 -24.70 0.37
CA GLN A 24 3.67 -23.52 -0.50
C GLN A 24 4.47 -22.41 0.18
N VAL A 25 4.20 -22.12 1.45
CA VAL A 25 4.95 -21.10 2.21
C VAL A 25 6.43 -21.47 2.36
N MET A 26 6.73 -22.74 2.63
CA MET A 26 8.11 -23.23 2.78
C MET A 26 8.90 -23.22 1.48
N THR A 27 8.23 -23.43 0.35
CA THR A 27 8.86 -23.46 -0.98
C THR A 27 8.85 -22.10 -1.70
N MET A 28 8.22 -21.07 -1.11
CA MET A 28 8.23 -19.72 -1.67
C MET A 28 9.61 -19.11 -1.56
N ASP A 29 10.16 -18.71 -2.70
CA ASP A 29 11.29 -17.79 -2.76
C ASP A 29 10.79 -16.38 -2.35
N LEU A 30 11.04 -16.02 -1.11
CA LEU A 30 10.68 -14.71 -0.56
C LEU A 30 11.95 -13.87 -0.43
N PRO A 31 11.95 -12.65 -0.98
CA PRO A 31 13.09 -11.76 -0.86
C PRO A 31 13.43 -11.48 0.61
N GLY A 32 14.72 -11.35 0.88
CA GLY A 32 15.24 -10.98 2.21
C GLY A 32 14.80 -9.55 2.56
N ILE A 33 14.53 -9.29 3.83
CA ILE A 33 14.17 -7.95 4.31
C ILE A 33 15.34 -6.98 4.27
N ASP A 34 16.58 -7.50 4.24
CA ASP A 34 17.77 -6.67 4.09
C ASP A 34 17.73 -5.82 2.81
N ALA A 35 17.07 -6.29 1.75
CA ALA A 35 16.81 -5.51 0.55
C ALA A 35 15.96 -4.25 0.81
N LEU A 36 15.21 -4.16 1.92
CA LEU A 36 14.50 -2.93 2.32
C LEU A 36 15.42 -1.84 2.84
N LYS A 37 16.48 -2.21 3.53
CA LYS A 37 17.44 -1.26 4.08
C LYS A 37 18.25 -0.58 2.98
N ASP A 38 18.49 -1.33 1.90
CA ASP A 38 19.24 -0.88 0.73
C ASP A 38 18.33 -0.43 -0.42
N TYR A 39 17.03 -0.41 -0.19
CA TYR A 39 16.07 -0.01 -1.22
C TYR A 39 16.29 1.44 -1.65
N ARG A 40 16.68 1.60 -2.90
CA ARG A 40 16.80 2.90 -3.57
C ARG A 40 15.70 2.98 -4.62
N PRO A 41 14.66 3.80 -4.41
CA PRO A 41 13.65 4.02 -5.42
C PRO A 41 14.25 4.67 -6.66
N SER A 42 13.62 4.45 -7.82
CA SER A 42 13.91 5.26 -9.00
C SER A 42 13.57 6.71 -8.68
N ILE A 43 14.55 7.56 -8.71
CA ILE A 43 14.41 9.02 -8.57
C ILE A 43 14.62 9.67 -9.92
N SER A 44 14.12 10.88 -10.09
CA SER A 44 14.36 11.69 -11.29
C SER A 44 15.84 12.06 -11.43
N SER A 45 16.32 12.12 -12.67
CA SER A 45 17.63 12.68 -13.03
C SER A 45 17.46 14.15 -13.33
N ARG A 46 18.17 15.01 -12.62
CA ARG A 46 18.10 16.47 -12.77
C ARG A 46 19.24 16.96 -13.65
N VAL A 47 18.92 17.83 -14.60
CA VAL A 47 19.89 18.55 -15.41
C VAL A 47 19.95 19.98 -14.88
N LEU A 48 21.12 20.37 -14.43
CA LEU A 48 21.38 21.68 -13.85
C LEU A 48 22.25 22.50 -14.79
N ASP A 49 22.15 23.82 -14.73
CA ASP A 49 23.08 24.73 -15.39
C ASP A 49 24.37 24.92 -14.58
N GLU A 50 25.24 25.82 -15.04
CA GLU A 50 26.52 26.15 -14.38
C GLU A 50 26.39 26.83 -13.02
N ASN A 51 25.17 27.31 -12.69
CA ASN A 51 24.83 27.94 -11.40
C ASN A 51 24.02 27.01 -10.47
N ASP A 52 23.92 25.70 -10.80
CA ASP A 52 23.08 24.72 -10.12
C ASP A 52 21.57 24.98 -10.24
N ASP A 53 21.14 25.81 -11.21
CA ASP A 53 19.72 26.02 -11.49
C ASP A 53 19.15 24.88 -12.35
N LEU A 54 17.92 24.45 -12.04
CA LEU A 54 17.27 23.33 -12.71
C LEU A 54 16.89 23.72 -14.15
N ILE A 55 17.52 23.08 -15.14
CA ILE A 55 17.16 23.21 -16.57
C ILE A 55 16.03 22.25 -16.91
N ASP A 56 16.14 20.97 -16.50
CA ASP A 56 15.16 19.94 -16.84
C ASP A 56 15.26 18.75 -15.87
N GLU A 57 14.22 17.92 -15.83
CA GLU A 57 14.12 16.74 -14.97
C GLU A 57 13.60 15.55 -15.79
N PHE A 58 14.40 14.46 -15.87
CA PHE A 58 14.03 13.23 -16.55
C PHE A 58 13.65 12.14 -15.58
N PHE A 59 12.49 11.54 -15.75
CA PHE A 59 11.99 10.47 -14.88
C PHE A 59 11.12 9.47 -15.65
N LEU A 60 11.14 8.22 -15.21
CA LEU A 60 10.13 7.22 -15.57
C LEU A 60 8.93 7.32 -14.63
N GLU A 61 9.21 7.67 -13.38
CA GLU A 61 8.23 7.89 -12.30
C GLU A 61 8.58 9.22 -11.63
N ASP A 62 7.69 10.21 -11.69
CA ASP A 62 7.89 11.46 -10.95
C ASP A 62 7.82 11.17 -9.46
N ARG A 63 9.00 11.12 -8.82
CA ARG A 63 9.15 10.78 -7.41
C ARG A 63 10.11 11.73 -6.71
N LYS A 64 9.56 12.49 -5.78
CA LYS A 64 10.31 13.34 -4.86
C LYS A 64 10.17 12.77 -3.45
N MET A 65 11.31 12.46 -2.85
CA MET A 65 11.34 11.82 -1.53
C MET A 65 11.18 12.87 -0.42
N ILE A 66 10.36 12.53 0.57
CA ILE A 66 10.18 13.33 1.79
C ILE A 66 10.31 12.43 3.02
N LYS A 67 10.93 12.92 4.10
CA LYS A 67 11.03 12.17 5.35
C LYS A 67 9.69 12.23 6.10
N ILE A 68 9.31 11.15 6.77
CA ILE A 68 8.05 11.08 7.54
C ILE A 68 7.94 12.19 8.59
N ALA A 69 9.05 12.59 9.18
CA ALA A 69 9.10 13.68 10.17
C ALA A 69 8.73 15.05 9.58
N GLU A 70 8.86 15.21 8.27
CA GLU A 70 8.53 16.44 7.54
C GLU A 70 7.09 16.45 7.03
N VAL A 71 6.43 15.29 6.98
CA VAL A 71 5.01 15.16 6.59
C VAL A 71 4.13 15.48 7.79
N PRO A 72 3.23 16.48 7.72
CA PRO A 72 2.35 16.82 8.83
C PRO A 72 1.53 15.61 9.33
N LYS A 73 1.30 15.52 10.64
CA LYS A 73 0.51 14.41 11.21
C LYS A 73 -0.90 14.32 10.62
N LEU A 74 -1.51 15.46 10.29
CA LEU A 74 -2.82 15.48 9.62
C LEU A 74 -2.81 14.73 8.28
N VAL A 75 -1.72 14.84 7.49
CA VAL A 75 -1.55 14.13 6.21
C VAL A 75 -1.37 12.64 6.46
N GLN A 76 -0.49 12.28 7.41
CA GLN A 76 -0.26 10.89 7.81
C GLN A 76 -1.58 10.22 8.23
N TYR A 77 -2.37 10.87 9.08
CA TYR A 77 -3.65 10.35 9.56
C TYR A 77 -4.72 10.29 8.46
N ALA A 78 -4.71 11.19 7.48
CA ALA A 78 -5.64 11.12 6.35
C ALA A 78 -5.43 9.82 5.56
N PHE A 79 -4.19 9.46 5.23
CA PHE A 79 -3.88 8.20 4.56
C PHE A 79 -4.17 6.97 5.41
N VAL A 80 -3.80 6.99 6.70
CA VAL A 80 -4.10 5.91 7.63
C VAL A 80 -5.62 5.71 7.76
N ALA A 81 -6.39 6.78 7.89
CA ALA A 81 -7.84 6.70 8.01
C ALA A 81 -8.51 6.15 6.75
N ALA A 82 -8.02 6.54 5.56
CA ALA A 82 -8.59 6.13 4.29
C ALA A 82 -8.25 4.67 3.94
N GLU A 83 -7.00 4.25 4.16
CA GLU A 83 -6.47 2.98 3.67
C GLU A 83 -6.44 1.88 4.73
N ASP A 84 -6.09 2.22 5.97
CA ASP A 84 -5.85 1.25 7.03
C ASP A 84 -6.08 1.87 8.42
N SER A 85 -7.33 2.11 8.78
CA SER A 85 -7.71 2.79 10.03
C SER A 85 -7.17 2.14 11.31
N ARG A 86 -6.72 0.87 11.24
CA ARG A 86 -6.14 0.12 12.34
C ARG A 86 -4.64 -0.10 12.22
N PHE A 87 -3.96 0.65 11.35
CA PHE A 87 -2.55 0.50 11.01
C PHE A 87 -1.63 0.33 12.23
N TYR A 88 -1.85 1.13 13.26
CA TYR A 88 -1.05 1.09 14.51
C TYR A 88 -1.42 -0.06 15.46
N GLN A 89 -2.49 -0.82 15.18
CA GLN A 89 -3.02 -1.85 16.07
C GLN A 89 -2.70 -3.29 15.65
N HIS A 90 -2.39 -3.51 14.36
CA HIS A 90 -2.10 -4.85 13.83
C HIS A 90 -0.62 -5.01 13.45
N ARG A 91 -0.20 -6.26 13.22
CA ARG A 91 1.17 -6.61 12.81
C ARG A 91 1.22 -7.05 11.35
N GLY A 92 1.31 -6.07 10.45
CA GLY A 92 1.46 -6.29 9.01
C GLY A 92 0.16 -6.59 8.27
N PHE A 93 -0.73 -7.42 8.81
CA PHE A 93 -2.06 -7.71 8.24
C PHE A 93 -3.15 -7.61 9.30
N ASP A 94 -4.38 -7.28 8.89
CA ASP A 94 -5.52 -7.10 9.79
C ASP A 94 -6.66 -8.07 9.45
N LEU A 95 -6.74 -9.18 10.20
CA LEU A 95 -7.79 -10.18 10.01
C LEU A 95 -9.20 -9.60 10.23
N LEU A 96 -9.38 -8.70 11.20
CA LEU A 96 -10.69 -8.11 11.46
C LEU A 96 -11.15 -7.21 10.31
N SER A 97 -10.24 -6.45 9.72
CA SER A 97 -10.53 -5.64 8.53
C SER A 97 -10.84 -6.53 7.32
N ILE A 98 -10.16 -7.66 7.15
CA ILE A 98 -10.46 -8.63 6.10
C ILE A 98 -11.87 -9.20 6.29
N PHE A 99 -12.23 -9.67 7.48
CA PHE A 99 -13.57 -10.19 7.77
C PHE A 99 -14.66 -9.13 7.53
N ARG A 100 -14.43 -7.90 8.00
CA ARG A 100 -15.35 -6.78 7.79
C ARG A 100 -15.54 -6.48 6.30
N ALA A 101 -14.45 -6.45 5.52
CA ALA A 101 -14.50 -6.23 4.08
C ALA A 101 -15.28 -7.34 3.36
N VAL A 102 -15.03 -8.61 3.70
CA VAL A 102 -15.79 -9.75 3.14
C VAL A 102 -17.27 -9.61 3.44
N PHE A 103 -17.65 -9.35 4.69
CA PHE A 103 -19.06 -9.19 5.07
C PHE A 103 -19.74 -8.06 4.30
N LYS A 104 -19.14 -6.87 4.25
CA LYS A 104 -19.68 -5.72 3.51
C LYS A 104 -19.78 -5.97 2.01
N ASN A 105 -18.82 -6.67 1.42
CA ASN A 105 -18.84 -6.99 -0.01
C ASN A 105 -19.93 -8.00 -0.35
N VAL A 106 -20.16 -9.00 0.52
CA VAL A 106 -21.27 -9.96 0.38
C VAL A 106 -22.60 -9.25 0.50
N GLU A 107 -22.78 -8.40 1.52
CA GLU A 107 -24.00 -7.62 1.74
C GLU A 107 -24.30 -6.69 0.54
N ALA A 108 -23.29 -6.04 -0.02
CA ALA A 108 -23.43 -5.13 -1.16
C ALA A 108 -23.52 -5.85 -2.52
N GLY A 109 -23.31 -7.16 -2.60
CA GLY A 109 -23.26 -7.93 -3.86
C GLY A 109 -22.13 -7.51 -4.82
N LYS A 110 -21.20 -6.67 -4.37
CA LYS A 110 -20.06 -6.13 -5.15
C LYS A 110 -18.92 -5.75 -4.23
N ILE A 111 -17.72 -5.56 -4.81
CA ILE A 111 -16.56 -5.09 -4.05
C ILE A 111 -16.70 -3.60 -3.73
N VAL A 112 -17.03 -3.27 -2.49
CA VAL A 112 -17.15 -1.89 -1.97
C VAL A 112 -16.02 -1.52 -1.02
N GLN A 113 -15.38 -2.52 -0.38
CA GLN A 113 -14.30 -2.31 0.58
C GLN A 113 -13.14 -3.27 0.35
N GLY A 114 -11.91 -2.76 0.35
CA GLY A 114 -10.68 -3.55 0.40
C GLY A 114 -10.30 -3.91 1.84
N GLY A 115 -9.60 -5.03 2.00
CA GLY A 115 -9.09 -5.48 3.31
C GLY A 115 -7.57 -5.54 3.37
N SER A 116 -6.86 -4.89 2.42
CA SER A 116 -5.39 -4.85 2.41
C SER A 116 -4.88 -3.73 3.29
N THR A 117 -3.84 -4.00 4.09
CA THR A 117 -3.21 -3.01 4.96
C THR A 117 -2.17 -2.18 4.20
N ILE A 118 -1.76 -1.04 4.77
CA ILE A 118 -0.64 -0.23 4.29
C ILE A 118 0.62 -1.08 4.17
N THR A 119 0.94 -1.92 5.16
CA THR A 119 2.10 -2.82 5.13
C THR A 119 2.03 -3.83 3.99
N GLN A 120 0.86 -4.38 3.67
CA GLN A 120 0.66 -5.26 2.51
C GLN A 120 0.84 -4.51 1.19
N GLN A 121 0.43 -3.24 1.12
CA GLN A 121 0.66 -2.42 -0.06
C GLN A 121 2.15 -2.13 -0.26
N VAL A 122 2.90 -1.82 0.82
CA VAL A 122 4.38 -1.69 0.76
C VAL A 122 5.02 -2.99 0.28
N ALA A 123 4.63 -4.14 0.83
CA ALA A 123 5.14 -5.44 0.39
C ALA A 123 4.90 -5.68 -1.11
N LYS A 124 3.71 -5.33 -1.59
CA LYS A 124 3.34 -5.44 -3.01
C LYS A 124 4.18 -4.51 -3.89
N LEU A 125 4.34 -3.24 -3.51
CA LEU A 125 5.04 -2.24 -4.30
C LEU A 125 6.54 -2.53 -4.43
N MET A 126 7.15 -3.11 -3.40
CA MET A 126 8.60 -3.27 -3.32
C MET A 126 9.11 -4.64 -3.77
N TYR A 127 8.30 -5.70 -3.66
CA TYR A 127 8.79 -7.07 -3.80
C TYR A 127 8.08 -7.93 -4.82
N LEU A 128 6.88 -7.52 -5.29
CA LEU A 128 6.07 -8.45 -6.04
C LEU A 128 5.98 -8.09 -7.51
N THR A 129 6.43 -9.03 -8.32
CA THR A 129 6.19 -9.07 -9.77
C THR A 129 4.77 -9.57 -10.09
N PRO A 130 4.27 -9.39 -11.34
CA PRO A 130 2.98 -9.92 -11.77
C PRO A 130 2.94 -11.45 -11.68
N GLU A 131 2.29 -11.97 -10.65
CA GLU A 131 2.09 -13.41 -10.42
C GLU A 131 0.60 -13.73 -10.30
N LYS A 132 0.27 -15.05 -10.26
CA LYS A 132 -1.12 -15.51 -10.01
C LYS A 132 -1.64 -14.90 -8.70
N LYS A 133 -2.85 -14.32 -8.74
CA LYS A 133 -3.44 -13.51 -7.66
C LYS A 133 -3.35 -14.13 -6.26
N TYR A 134 -3.60 -15.44 -6.13
CA TYR A 134 -3.60 -16.12 -4.83
C TYR A 134 -2.19 -16.27 -4.24
N VAL A 135 -1.22 -16.69 -5.05
CA VAL A 135 0.19 -16.85 -4.62
C VAL A 135 0.75 -15.49 -4.20
N ARG A 136 0.53 -14.46 -5.03
CA ARG A 136 0.91 -13.09 -4.69
C ARG A 136 0.29 -12.64 -3.38
N LYS A 137 -1.01 -12.91 -3.14
CA LYS A 137 -1.70 -12.47 -1.91
C LYS A 137 -1.15 -13.16 -0.66
N LEU A 138 -0.74 -14.42 -0.78
CA LEU A 138 -0.08 -15.13 0.31
C LEU A 138 1.33 -14.56 0.58
N LYS A 139 2.11 -14.29 -0.47
CA LYS A 139 3.41 -13.61 -0.36
C LYS A 139 3.27 -12.23 0.30
N GLU A 140 2.30 -11.42 -0.13
CA GLU A 140 1.98 -10.12 0.49
C GLU A 140 1.76 -10.26 2.01
N ALA A 141 0.97 -11.23 2.45
CA ALA A 141 0.67 -11.43 3.86
C ALA A 141 1.92 -11.82 4.67
N ILE A 142 2.75 -12.73 4.14
CA ILE A 142 3.98 -13.17 4.82
C ILE A 142 4.99 -12.03 4.87
N LEU A 143 5.20 -11.34 3.75
CA LEU A 143 6.13 -10.21 3.68
C LEU A 143 5.68 -9.06 4.57
N SER A 144 4.37 -8.74 4.61
CA SER A 144 3.85 -7.69 5.47
C SER A 144 4.08 -7.99 6.97
N TYR A 145 3.92 -9.25 7.39
CA TYR A 145 4.27 -9.65 8.75
C TYR A 145 5.76 -9.49 9.05
N ARG A 146 6.62 -9.91 8.10
CA ARG A 146 8.08 -9.74 8.24
C ARG A 146 8.46 -8.25 8.29
N ILE A 147 7.94 -7.43 7.38
CA ILE A 147 8.18 -5.98 7.36
C ILE A 147 7.83 -5.34 8.71
N ASP A 148 6.63 -5.62 9.21
CA ASP A 148 6.15 -5.07 10.49
C ASP A 148 6.95 -5.54 11.72
N LYS A 149 7.64 -6.69 11.61
CA LYS A 149 8.54 -7.19 12.65
C LYS A 149 9.89 -6.46 12.70
N TYR A 150 10.37 -5.97 11.54
CA TYR A 150 11.71 -5.39 11.39
C TYR A 150 11.71 -3.87 11.28
N LEU A 151 10.61 -3.26 10.84
CA LEU A 151 10.45 -1.82 10.71
C LEU A 151 9.40 -1.29 11.69
N THR A 152 9.61 -0.07 12.15
CA THR A 152 8.63 0.70 12.91
C THR A 152 7.45 1.11 12.03
N LYS A 153 6.32 1.45 12.62
CA LYS A 153 5.16 1.95 11.90
C LYS A 153 5.45 3.24 11.11
N ASP A 154 6.27 4.11 11.66
CA ASP A 154 6.68 5.35 10.98
C ASP A 154 7.58 5.06 9.77
N GLU A 155 8.48 4.08 9.85
CA GLU A 155 9.28 3.66 8.70
C GLU A 155 8.42 3.03 7.60
N ILE A 156 7.46 2.17 7.96
CA ILE A 156 6.51 1.58 7.02
C ILE A 156 5.67 2.66 6.33
N LEU A 157 5.16 3.62 7.11
CA LEU A 157 4.35 4.71 6.56
C LEU A 157 5.20 5.63 5.68
N ASN A 158 6.47 5.86 6.03
CA ASN A 158 7.41 6.60 5.19
C ASN A 158 7.63 5.93 3.83
N LEU A 159 7.84 4.62 3.82
CA LEU A 159 7.95 3.84 2.58
C LEU A 159 6.67 3.95 1.75
N TYR A 160 5.51 3.78 2.38
CA TYR A 160 4.22 3.88 1.71
C TYR A 160 4.01 5.25 1.06
N LEU A 161 4.13 6.33 1.84
CA LEU A 161 3.90 7.70 1.37
C LEU A 161 4.86 8.16 0.29
N ASN A 162 6.05 7.54 0.18
CA ASN A 162 7.00 7.84 -0.88
C ASN A 162 6.86 6.94 -2.12
N GLN A 163 6.06 5.84 -2.05
CA GLN A 163 5.97 4.87 -3.14
C GLN A 163 4.61 4.83 -3.84
N ILE A 164 3.55 5.20 -3.12
CA ILE A 164 2.19 5.04 -3.63
C ILE A 164 1.93 5.89 -4.88
N TYR A 165 1.32 5.29 -5.89
CA TYR A 165 0.88 5.99 -7.08
C TYR A 165 -0.39 6.79 -6.79
N LEU A 166 -0.35 8.09 -7.06
CA LEU A 166 -1.43 9.03 -6.78
C LEU A 166 -2.07 9.63 -8.04
N GLY A 167 -1.77 9.06 -9.21
CA GLY A 167 -2.33 9.52 -10.49
C GLY A 167 -1.41 10.52 -11.20
N HIS A 168 -1.73 10.81 -12.46
CA HIS A 168 -0.99 11.78 -13.31
C HIS A 168 0.52 11.59 -13.36
N GLY A 169 1.00 10.34 -13.28
CA GLY A 169 2.43 10.02 -13.28
C GLY A 169 3.13 10.29 -11.95
N THR A 170 2.44 10.82 -10.92
CA THR A 170 3.04 11.15 -9.63
C THR A 170 3.10 9.95 -8.70
N TYR A 171 4.27 9.71 -8.14
CA TYR A 171 4.56 8.66 -7.17
C TYR A 171 5.04 9.28 -5.85
N GLY A 172 4.35 8.97 -4.77
CA GLY A 172 4.58 9.53 -3.44
C GLY A 172 3.89 10.87 -3.21
N ILE A 173 3.78 11.18 -1.91
CA ILE A 173 2.99 12.32 -1.43
C ILE A 173 3.60 13.67 -1.83
N GLU A 174 4.93 13.79 -1.89
CA GLU A 174 5.59 15.06 -2.23
C GLU A 174 5.38 15.40 -3.71
N SER A 175 5.64 14.46 -4.64
CA SER A 175 5.37 14.69 -6.08
C SER A 175 3.89 14.94 -6.35
N ALA A 176 3.00 14.21 -5.67
CA ALA A 176 1.57 14.43 -5.81
C ALA A 176 1.14 15.80 -5.27
N SER A 177 1.66 16.24 -4.13
CA SER A 177 1.37 17.56 -3.57
C SER A 177 1.79 18.68 -4.52
N ILE A 178 2.98 18.57 -5.10
CA ILE A 178 3.47 19.54 -6.07
C ILE A 178 2.64 19.48 -7.34
N GLY A 179 2.36 18.29 -7.88
CA GLY A 179 1.61 18.11 -9.13
C GLY A 179 0.15 18.56 -9.04
N TYR A 180 -0.53 18.32 -7.90
CA TYR A 180 -1.94 18.67 -7.73
C TYR A 180 -2.15 20.10 -7.20
N PHE A 181 -1.26 20.60 -6.35
CA PHE A 181 -1.46 21.86 -5.60
C PHE A 181 -0.32 22.88 -5.75
N GLY A 182 0.79 22.54 -6.42
CA GLY A 182 1.92 23.43 -6.64
C GLY A 182 2.72 23.75 -5.36
N LYS A 183 2.64 22.90 -4.32
CA LYS A 183 3.31 23.11 -3.03
C LYS A 183 3.79 21.81 -2.39
N SER A 184 4.73 21.91 -1.45
CA SER A 184 5.24 20.75 -0.71
C SER A 184 4.14 20.09 0.14
N ALA A 185 4.28 18.77 0.36
CA ALA A 185 3.42 18.02 1.26
C ALA A 185 3.45 18.55 2.71
N ARG A 186 4.48 19.30 3.08
CA ARG A 186 4.59 20.01 4.38
C ARG A 186 3.47 21.01 4.59
N ASP A 187 2.97 21.61 3.50
CA ASP A 187 2.02 22.73 3.51
C ASP A 187 0.59 22.30 3.16
N LEU A 188 0.32 20.99 3.07
CA LEU A 188 -1.00 20.49 2.76
C LEU A 188 -2.01 20.80 3.87
N THR A 189 -3.15 21.32 3.44
CA THR A 189 -4.33 21.48 4.31
C THR A 189 -5.09 20.15 4.44
N LEU A 190 -6.00 20.08 5.41
CA LEU A 190 -6.80 18.86 5.63
C LEU A 190 -7.64 18.44 4.40
N PRO A 191 -8.34 19.34 3.69
CA PRO A 191 -9.08 18.97 2.48
C PRO A 191 -8.17 18.40 1.37
N GLU A 192 -7.00 19.01 1.17
CA GLU A 192 -6.02 18.55 0.17
C GLU A 192 -5.44 17.17 0.54
N ALA A 193 -5.09 16.99 1.82
CA ALA A 193 -4.62 15.70 2.32
C ALA A 193 -5.70 14.60 2.18
N ALA A 194 -6.96 14.92 2.46
CA ALA A 194 -8.08 13.98 2.29
C ALA A 194 -8.29 13.60 0.82
N LEU A 195 -8.19 14.57 -0.10
CA LEU A 195 -8.28 14.32 -1.53
C LEU A 195 -7.17 13.36 -1.97
N LEU A 196 -5.89 13.65 -1.63
CA LEU A 196 -4.78 12.78 -2.00
C LEU A 196 -4.92 11.39 -1.37
N ALA A 197 -5.39 11.28 -0.13
CA ALA A 197 -5.60 10.00 0.56
C ALA A 197 -6.73 9.16 -0.08
N GLY A 198 -7.64 9.76 -0.82
CA GLY A 198 -8.69 9.07 -1.58
C GLY A 198 -8.23 8.49 -2.92
N LEU A 199 -7.12 8.99 -3.48
CA LEU A 199 -6.65 8.62 -4.82
C LEU A 199 -6.18 7.17 -4.96
N PRO A 200 -5.45 6.54 -4.00
CA PRO A 200 -4.90 5.20 -4.17
C PRO A 200 -5.93 4.16 -4.57
N LYS A 201 -7.16 4.30 -4.12
CA LYS A 201 -8.26 3.38 -4.43
C LYS A 201 -8.59 3.32 -5.93
N ALA A 202 -8.59 4.45 -6.62
CA ALA A 202 -8.85 4.56 -8.05
C ALA A 202 -8.34 5.92 -8.59
N PRO A 203 -7.02 6.07 -8.83
CA PRO A 203 -6.40 7.36 -9.13
C PRO A 203 -7.02 8.10 -10.33
N THR A 204 -7.38 7.35 -11.39
CA THR A 204 -8.04 7.93 -12.57
C THR A 204 -9.48 8.35 -12.29
N THR A 205 -10.21 7.55 -11.50
CA THR A 205 -11.64 7.78 -11.22
C THR A 205 -11.86 8.96 -10.26
N TYR A 206 -10.98 9.09 -9.26
CA TYR A 206 -11.04 10.13 -8.23
C TYR A 206 -10.13 11.33 -8.51
N SER A 207 -9.49 11.36 -9.69
CA SER A 207 -8.70 12.52 -10.10
C SER A 207 -9.58 13.78 -10.22
N PRO A 208 -9.24 14.87 -9.54
CA PRO A 208 -9.97 16.14 -9.65
C PRO A 208 -9.87 16.75 -11.05
N PHE A 209 -8.80 16.46 -11.80
CA PHE A 209 -8.62 16.93 -13.18
C PHE A 209 -9.54 16.22 -14.17
N LEU A 210 -9.87 14.95 -13.93
CA LEU A 210 -10.71 14.15 -14.82
C LEU A 210 -12.17 14.09 -14.37
N ASN A 211 -12.42 14.06 -13.06
CA ASN A 211 -13.73 13.81 -12.48
C ASN A 211 -13.95 14.64 -11.20
N PHE A 212 -14.00 15.95 -11.32
CA PHE A 212 -14.12 16.87 -10.17
C PHE A 212 -15.25 16.49 -9.19
N ASN A 213 -16.43 16.11 -9.72
CA ASN A 213 -17.58 15.73 -8.89
C ASN A 213 -17.39 14.43 -8.09
N ARG A 214 -16.46 13.56 -8.49
CA ARG A 214 -16.10 12.33 -7.76
C ARG A 214 -14.94 12.50 -6.81
N ALA A 215 -14.17 13.57 -6.99
CA ALA A 215 -13.07 13.94 -6.13
C ALA A 215 -13.53 14.66 -4.85
N LYS A 216 -14.74 15.25 -4.90
CA LYS A 216 -15.42 15.81 -3.72
C LYS A 216 -15.91 14.70 -2.79
#